data_d4c026689d0e2f65e99dba4e97186d31
#
_entry.id   d4c026689d0e2f65e99dba4e97186d31
#
_cell.length_a   1.000
_cell.length_b   1.000
_cell.length_c   1.000
_cell.angle_alpha   90.00
_cell.angle_beta   90.00
_cell.angle_gamma   90.00
#
_symmetry.space_group_name_H-M   'P 1'
#
loop_
_entity.id
_entity.type
_entity.pdbx_description
1 polymer ?
#
loop_
_entity_poly.entity_id
_entity_poly.type
_entity_poly.pdbx_seq_one_letter_code
_entity_poly.pdbx_strand_id
1 'polypeptide(L)'
;MIPQKTIEELISKHSNLEKDLSSGKVDKTVFAEKSKEYSDLNEIIGDAKKYISFKNDKVELEKILNDQNSDRELLKMAETELDELKSQHAISEKKLKLFLLPKDEADKKNAIIEIRAGTGGLEASLFAADLFKKYEKVSNKKKWLLELISISRSEAGGLKEVIASIKGTNIYSTLKYESGVHRVQRVPDTETQGRIHTSAATVAVLPEAEEVD
;
A
#
# COMPACT_ATOMS: atom_id res chain seq x y z
N MET A 1 -16.37 1.76 -12.97
CA MET A 1 -15.96 1.45 -14.35
C MET A 1 -14.86 2.42 -14.75
N ILE A 2 -13.74 1.93 -15.27
CA ILE A 2 -12.62 2.76 -15.72
C ILE A 2 -12.90 3.19 -17.16
N PRO A 3 -12.63 4.47 -17.54
CA PRO A 3 -12.76 4.90 -18.93
C PRO A 3 -11.86 4.08 -19.85
N GLN A 4 -12.41 3.56 -20.95
CA GLN A 4 -11.67 2.74 -21.91
C GLN A 4 -10.44 3.46 -22.45
N LYS A 5 -10.58 4.76 -22.73
CA LYS A 5 -9.49 5.64 -23.21
C LYS A 5 -8.28 5.62 -22.28
N THR A 6 -8.49 5.66 -20.97
CA THR A 6 -7.40 5.61 -19.98
C THR A 6 -6.62 4.29 -20.05
N ILE A 7 -7.30 3.17 -20.29
CA ILE A 7 -6.65 1.88 -20.42
C ILE A 7 -5.90 1.76 -21.76
N GLU A 8 -6.47 2.28 -22.83
CA GLU A 8 -5.81 2.34 -24.14
C GLU A 8 -4.53 3.20 -24.10
N GLU A 9 -4.58 4.35 -23.42
CA GLU A 9 -3.38 5.20 -23.19
C GLU A 9 -2.30 4.45 -22.41
N LEU A 10 -2.67 3.67 -21.39
CA LEU A 10 -1.75 2.87 -20.60
C LEU A 10 -1.09 1.78 -21.45
N ILE A 11 -1.86 1.07 -22.29
CA ILE A 11 -1.33 0.06 -23.21
C ILE A 11 -0.40 0.70 -24.25
N SER A 12 -0.78 1.84 -24.80
CA SER A 12 0.03 2.59 -25.76
C SER A 12 1.35 3.04 -25.13
N LYS A 13 1.30 3.54 -23.90
CA LYS A 13 2.48 3.96 -23.14
C LYS A 13 3.44 2.80 -22.91
N HIS A 14 2.92 1.63 -22.50
CA HIS A 14 3.73 0.41 -22.34
C HIS A 14 4.44 0.02 -23.65
N SER A 15 3.70 -0.01 -24.78
CA SER A 15 4.26 -0.35 -26.08
C SER A 15 5.32 0.65 -26.58
N ASN A 16 5.14 1.93 -26.28
CA ASN A 16 6.12 2.98 -26.63
C ASN A 16 7.40 2.83 -25.79
N LEU A 17 7.27 2.59 -24.49
CA LEU A 17 8.42 2.35 -23.62
C LEU A 17 9.19 1.10 -24.02
N GLU A 18 8.50 0.02 -24.41
CA GLU A 18 9.11 -1.19 -24.93
C GLU A 18 9.94 -0.93 -26.19
N LYS A 19 9.40 -0.16 -27.14
CA LYS A 19 10.10 0.25 -28.36
C LYS A 19 11.31 1.14 -28.05
N ASP A 20 11.15 2.12 -27.17
CA ASP A 20 12.22 3.03 -26.76
C ASP A 20 13.39 2.24 -26.15
N LEU A 21 13.10 1.38 -25.17
CA LEU A 21 14.11 0.58 -24.47
C LEU A 21 14.81 -0.43 -25.40
N SER A 22 14.05 -1.02 -26.33
CA SER A 22 14.62 -1.98 -27.32
C SER A 22 15.46 -1.31 -28.40
N SER A 23 15.22 -0.02 -28.69
CA SER A 23 15.96 0.73 -29.71
C SER A 23 17.42 1.01 -29.34
N GLY A 24 17.79 0.91 -28.06
CA GLY A 24 19.13 1.21 -27.56
C GLY A 24 19.56 2.68 -27.65
N LYS A 25 18.65 3.60 -28.04
CA LYS A 25 18.93 5.03 -28.25
C LYS A 25 18.57 5.90 -27.05
N VAL A 26 18.19 5.29 -25.93
CA VAL A 26 17.79 6.02 -24.71
C VAL A 26 19.03 6.50 -23.97
N ASP A 27 19.04 7.77 -23.60
CA ASP A 27 20.09 8.38 -22.78
C ASP A 27 20.21 7.65 -21.43
N LYS A 28 21.46 7.45 -20.95
CA LYS A 28 21.71 6.71 -19.70
C LYS A 28 21.03 7.30 -18.48
N THR A 29 20.85 8.61 -18.44
CA THR A 29 20.17 9.33 -17.34
C THR A 29 18.67 9.02 -17.29
N VAL A 30 18.04 8.83 -18.45
CA VAL A 30 16.59 8.57 -18.56
C VAL A 30 16.29 7.06 -18.65
N PHE A 31 17.30 6.24 -18.93
CA PHE A 31 17.13 4.79 -19.06
C PHE A 31 16.62 4.12 -17.80
N ALA A 32 17.17 4.49 -16.64
CA ALA A 32 16.76 3.92 -15.36
C ALA A 32 15.30 4.27 -15.01
N GLU A 33 14.86 5.51 -15.28
CA GLU A 33 13.50 5.95 -15.07
C GLU A 33 12.52 5.23 -16.01
N LYS A 34 12.81 5.19 -17.31
CA LYS A 34 11.99 4.47 -18.29
C LYS A 34 11.91 2.98 -18.02
N SER A 35 13.00 2.35 -17.59
CA SER A 35 13.02 0.94 -17.24
C SER A 35 12.15 0.63 -16.04
N LYS A 36 12.17 1.51 -15.02
CA LYS A 36 11.31 1.38 -13.84
C LYS A 36 9.84 1.55 -14.22
N GLU A 37 9.53 2.56 -15.03
CA GLU A 37 8.17 2.81 -15.49
C GLU A 37 7.65 1.65 -16.36
N TYR A 38 8.47 1.10 -17.24
CA TYR A 38 8.14 -0.09 -18.03
C TYR A 38 7.87 -1.30 -17.12
N SER A 39 8.71 -1.54 -16.12
CA SER A 39 8.52 -2.62 -15.16
C SER A 39 7.20 -2.48 -14.39
N ASP A 40 6.89 -1.27 -13.91
CA ASP A 40 5.64 -0.98 -13.20
C ASP A 40 4.41 -1.24 -14.10
N LEU A 41 4.47 -0.82 -15.37
CA LEU A 41 3.40 -1.05 -16.34
C LEU A 41 3.28 -2.52 -16.73
N ASN A 42 4.39 -3.23 -16.80
CA ASN A 42 4.41 -4.65 -17.19
C ASN A 42 3.67 -5.55 -16.20
N GLU A 43 3.61 -5.16 -14.92
CA GLU A 43 2.85 -5.88 -13.90
C GLU A 43 1.33 -5.87 -14.18
N ILE A 44 0.81 -4.81 -14.83
CA ILE A 44 -0.62 -4.61 -15.00
C ILE A 44 -1.12 -4.75 -16.45
N ILE A 45 -0.19 -4.80 -17.43
CA ILE A 45 -0.54 -4.81 -18.85
C ILE A 45 -1.44 -5.99 -19.26
N GLY A 46 -1.23 -7.16 -18.63
CA GLY A 46 -2.07 -8.33 -18.84
C GLY A 46 -3.52 -8.10 -18.41
N ASP A 47 -3.72 -7.48 -17.25
CA ASP A 47 -5.04 -7.13 -16.74
C ASP A 47 -5.68 -6.01 -17.59
N ALA A 48 -4.89 -5.06 -18.09
CA ALA A 48 -5.36 -4.00 -18.99
C ALA A 48 -5.89 -4.55 -20.32
N LYS A 49 -5.16 -5.47 -20.94
CA LYS A 49 -5.58 -6.13 -22.18
C LYS A 49 -6.86 -6.94 -21.96
N LYS A 50 -6.96 -7.72 -20.89
CA LYS A 50 -8.17 -8.47 -20.53
C LYS A 50 -9.36 -7.57 -20.26
N TYR A 51 -9.15 -6.40 -19.66
CA TYR A 51 -10.20 -5.44 -19.39
C TYR A 51 -10.80 -4.88 -20.68
N ILE A 52 -10.00 -4.60 -21.71
CA ILE A 52 -10.49 -4.13 -23.01
C ILE A 52 -11.16 -5.24 -23.80
N SER A 53 -10.59 -6.45 -23.84
CA SER A 53 -11.16 -7.58 -24.60
C SER A 53 -12.51 -8.03 -24.03
N PHE A 54 -12.73 -7.85 -22.74
CA PHE A 54 -13.94 -8.32 -22.05
C PHE A 54 -15.25 -8.06 -22.79
N LYS A 55 -15.40 -6.86 -23.37
CA LYS A 55 -16.64 -6.50 -24.08
C LYS A 55 -16.87 -7.35 -25.32
N ASN A 56 -15.82 -7.60 -26.08
CA ASN A 56 -15.87 -8.40 -27.31
C ASN A 56 -16.05 -9.89 -26.97
N ASP A 57 -15.26 -10.40 -26.02
CA ASP A 57 -15.31 -11.78 -25.58
C ASP A 57 -16.70 -12.12 -25.01
N LYS A 58 -17.28 -11.20 -24.23
CA LYS A 58 -18.65 -11.33 -23.71
C LYS A 58 -19.69 -11.40 -24.83
N VAL A 59 -19.59 -10.53 -25.84
CA VAL A 59 -20.53 -10.54 -26.98
C VAL A 59 -20.42 -11.84 -27.79
N GLU A 60 -19.22 -12.39 -27.94
CA GLU A 60 -19.01 -13.66 -28.62
C GLU A 60 -19.66 -14.82 -27.86
N LEU A 61 -19.45 -14.90 -26.55
CA LEU A 61 -20.08 -15.93 -25.71
C LEU A 61 -21.61 -15.79 -25.67
N GLU A 62 -22.13 -14.57 -25.59
CA GLU A 62 -23.58 -14.30 -25.63
C GLU A 62 -24.21 -14.71 -26.99
N LYS A 63 -23.47 -14.58 -28.11
CA LYS A 63 -23.94 -15.09 -29.41
C LYS A 63 -24.08 -16.61 -29.41
N ILE A 64 -23.11 -17.33 -28.85
CA ILE A 64 -23.16 -18.79 -28.72
C ILE A 64 -24.34 -19.21 -27.86
N LEU A 65 -24.58 -18.52 -26.75
CA LEU A 65 -25.68 -18.81 -25.84
C LEU A 65 -27.08 -18.57 -26.46
N ASN A 66 -27.17 -17.61 -27.40
CA ASN A 66 -28.41 -17.26 -28.08
C ASN A 66 -28.64 -18.03 -29.39
N ASP A 67 -27.68 -18.85 -29.84
CA ASP A 67 -27.83 -19.66 -31.05
C ASP A 67 -28.63 -20.91 -30.75
N GLN A 68 -29.83 -21.02 -31.38
CA GLN A 68 -30.75 -22.12 -31.23
C GLN A 68 -30.22 -23.48 -31.76
N ASN A 69 -29.16 -23.45 -32.57
CA ASN A 69 -28.52 -24.64 -33.13
C ASN A 69 -27.32 -25.12 -32.34
N SER A 70 -26.96 -24.44 -31.26
CA SER A 70 -25.81 -24.81 -30.41
C SER A 70 -26.08 -26.08 -29.63
N ASP A 71 -25.11 -26.99 -29.61
CA ASP A 71 -25.15 -28.19 -28.81
C ASP A 71 -25.22 -27.88 -27.31
N ARG A 72 -25.94 -28.70 -26.55
CA ARG A 72 -26.14 -28.53 -25.09
C ARG A 72 -24.83 -28.49 -24.32
N GLU A 73 -23.82 -29.21 -24.78
CA GLU A 73 -22.49 -29.21 -24.17
C GLU A 73 -21.77 -27.88 -24.41
N LEU A 74 -21.86 -27.34 -25.64
CA LEU A 74 -21.31 -26.04 -26.00
C LEU A 74 -21.97 -24.89 -25.22
N LEU A 75 -23.30 -24.95 -25.05
CA LEU A 75 -24.01 -23.94 -24.22
C LEU A 75 -23.52 -23.95 -22.78
N LYS A 76 -23.37 -25.14 -22.18
CA LYS A 76 -22.87 -25.24 -20.80
C LYS A 76 -21.44 -24.76 -20.65
N MET A 77 -20.57 -25.02 -21.63
CA MET A 77 -19.19 -24.47 -21.65
C MET A 77 -19.21 -22.95 -21.75
N ALA A 78 -20.01 -22.38 -22.65
CA ALA A 78 -20.14 -20.95 -22.83
C ALA A 78 -20.69 -20.22 -21.57
N GLU A 79 -21.64 -20.85 -20.86
CA GLU A 79 -22.11 -20.32 -19.56
C GLU A 79 -20.98 -20.27 -18.52
N THR A 80 -20.25 -21.36 -18.38
CA THR A 80 -19.13 -21.44 -17.43
C THR A 80 -18.06 -20.42 -17.76
N GLU A 81 -17.68 -20.31 -19.03
CA GLU A 81 -16.68 -19.37 -19.50
C GLU A 81 -17.12 -17.91 -19.32
N LEU A 82 -18.42 -17.61 -19.52
CA LEU A 82 -18.96 -16.28 -19.29
C LEU A 82 -18.90 -15.87 -17.82
N ASP A 83 -19.15 -16.79 -16.90
CA ASP A 83 -19.08 -16.52 -15.46
C ASP A 83 -17.62 -16.36 -14.99
N GLU A 84 -16.71 -17.16 -15.52
CA GLU A 84 -15.27 -16.97 -15.30
C GLU A 84 -14.78 -15.63 -15.85
N LEU A 85 -15.19 -15.27 -17.05
CA LEU A 85 -14.85 -14.00 -17.69
C LEU A 85 -15.32 -12.79 -16.86
N LYS A 86 -16.56 -12.82 -16.35
CA LYS A 86 -17.09 -11.77 -15.45
C LYS A 86 -16.29 -11.67 -14.16
N SER A 87 -15.94 -12.80 -13.56
CA SER A 87 -15.15 -12.86 -12.34
C SER A 87 -13.75 -12.29 -12.55
N GLN A 88 -13.07 -12.68 -13.63
CA GLN A 88 -11.76 -12.17 -13.99
C GLN A 88 -11.79 -10.67 -14.31
N HIS A 89 -12.84 -10.21 -14.99
CA HIS A 89 -13.01 -8.77 -15.29
C HIS A 89 -13.11 -7.93 -14.01
N ALA A 90 -13.87 -8.38 -13.00
CA ALA A 90 -14.00 -7.71 -11.72
C ALA A 90 -12.66 -7.64 -10.96
N ILE A 91 -11.85 -8.71 -11.03
CA ILE A 91 -10.51 -8.75 -10.43
C ILE A 91 -9.57 -7.78 -11.14
N SER A 92 -9.54 -7.83 -12.48
CA SER A 92 -8.71 -6.94 -13.29
C SER A 92 -9.12 -5.47 -13.12
N GLU A 93 -10.41 -5.16 -13.05
CA GLU A 93 -10.90 -3.81 -12.78
C GLU A 93 -10.39 -3.29 -11.42
N LYS A 94 -10.45 -4.12 -10.39
CA LYS A 94 -9.96 -3.74 -9.05
C LYS A 94 -8.45 -3.47 -9.05
N LYS A 95 -7.66 -4.31 -9.70
CA LYS A 95 -6.21 -4.12 -9.83
C LYS A 95 -5.86 -2.85 -10.59
N LEU A 96 -6.54 -2.61 -11.73
CA LEU A 96 -6.35 -1.41 -12.53
C LEU A 96 -6.72 -0.14 -11.77
N LYS A 97 -7.83 -0.15 -11.02
CA LYS A 97 -8.19 0.99 -10.15
C LYS A 97 -7.11 1.29 -9.13
N LEU A 98 -6.56 0.27 -8.47
CA LEU A 98 -5.47 0.45 -7.50
C LEU A 98 -4.19 0.98 -8.17
N PHE A 99 -3.88 0.50 -9.37
CA PHE A 99 -2.70 0.95 -10.11
C PHE A 99 -2.82 2.41 -10.58
N LEU A 100 -4.03 2.83 -10.99
CA LEU A 100 -4.31 4.19 -11.46
C LEU A 100 -4.44 5.23 -10.34
N LEU A 101 -4.48 4.80 -9.07
CA LEU A 101 -4.42 5.75 -7.98
C LEU A 101 -3.07 6.49 -8.00
N PRO A 102 -3.08 7.82 -7.81
CA PRO A 102 -1.82 8.56 -7.72
C PRO A 102 -0.99 7.99 -6.58
N LYS A 103 0.19 7.49 -6.93
CA LYS A 103 1.16 7.01 -5.95
C LYS A 103 1.91 8.22 -5.40
N ASP A 104 1.86 8.41 -4.09
CA ASP A 104 2.71 9.36 -3.41
C ASP A 104 4.14 8.82 -3.41
N GLU A 105 5.10 9.58 -3.92
CA GLU A 105 6.51 9.16 -3.92
C GLU A 105 7.04 8.94 -2.49
N ALA A 106 6.51 9.68 -1.53
CA ALA A 106 6.81 9.49 -0.12
C ALA A 106 6.44 8.07 0.37
N ASP A 107 5.45 7.41 -0.23
CA ASP A 107 5.01 6.07 0.15
C ASP A 107 6.09 4.98 -0.01
N LYS A 108 7.07 5.22 -0.88
CA LYS A 108 8.20 4.30 -1.11
C LYS A 108 9.34 4.49 -0.12
N LYS A 109 9.32 5.60 0.65
CA LYS A 109 10.40 5.96 1.57
C LYS A 109 10.34 5.15 2.86
N ASN A 110 11.47 5.11 3.53
CA ASN A 110 11.54 4.71 4.94
C ASN A 110 10.81 5.75 5.80
N ALA A 111 10.54 5.42 7.04
CA ALA A 111 9.85 6.33 7.94
C ALA A 111 10.65 6.60 9.20
N ILE A 112 10.59 7.85 9.66
CA ILE A 112 11.01 8.24 10.99
C ILE A 112 9.75 8.31 11.84
N ILE A 113 9.73 7.57 12.95
CA ILE A 113 8.65 7.60 13.92
C ILE A 113 9.11 8.34 15.17
N GLU A 114 8.32 9.29 15.61
CA GLU A 114 8.50 10.03 16.83
C GLU A 114 7.30 9.83 17.75
N ILE A 115 7.54 9.41 18.99
CA ILE A 115 6.50 9.19 19.97
C ILE A 115 6.80 10.08 21.17
N ARG A 116 5.81 10.90 21.55
CA ARG A 116 5.89 11.78 22.73
C ARG A 116 4.77 11.46 23.72
N ALA A 117 5.11 11.34 24.98
CA ALA A 117 4.12 11.29 26.04
C ALA A 117 3.31 12.59 26.07
N GLY A 118 1.99 12.46 26.13
CA GLY A 118 1.07 13.59 26.21
C GLY A 118 0.56 13.83 27.63
N THR A 119 -0.71 14.19 27.73
CA THR A 119 -1.39 14.39 29.02
C THR A 119 -1.63 13.06 29.73
N GLY A 120 -1.48 13.05 31.06
CA GLY A 120 -1.68 11.85 31.89
C GLY A 120 -0.49 11.53 32.80
N GLY A 121 0.49 12.44 32.90
CA GLY A 121 1.62 12.32 33.81
C GLY A 121 2.46 11.05 33.59
N LEU A 122 2.71 10.31 34.66
CA LEU A 122 3.52 9.09 34.61
C LEU A 122 2.92 8.02 33.70
N GLU A 123 1.61 7.82 33.75
CA GLU A 123 0.92 6.82 32.93
C GLU A 123 1.04 7.12 31.40
N ALA A 124 1.06 8.39 31.02
CA ALA A 124 1.29 8.77 29.62
C ALA A 124 2.68 8.35 29.14
N SER A 125 3.69 8.45 30.01
CA SER A 125 5.05 7.99 29.69
C SER A 125 5.18 6.47 29.60
N LEU A 126 4.44 5.72 30.41
CA LEU A 126 4.34 4.27 30.31
C LEU A 126 3.61 3.85 29.03
N PHE A 127 2.52 4.54 28.71
CA PHE A 127 1.80 4.30 27.47
C PHE A 127 2.64 4.60 26.20
N ALA A 128 3.46 5.66 26.21
CA ALA A 128 4.40 5.92 25.14
C ALA A 128 5.42 4.79 24.97
N ALA A 129 5.89 4.20 26.07
CA ALA A 129 6.76 3.02 26.03
C ALA A 129 6.06 1.79 25.47
N ASP A 130 4.78 1.58 25.80
CA ASP A 130 4.00 0.48 25.25
C ASP A 130 3.76 0.64 23.74
N LEU A 131 3.50 1.86 23.26
CA LEU A 131 3.39 2.16 21.84
C LEU A 131 4.71 1.87 21.12
N PHE A 132 5.84 2.28 21.67
CA PHE A 132 7.13 1.99 21.07
C PHE A 132 7.39 0.49 20.97
N LYS A 133 7.13 -0.28 22.03
CA LYS A 133 7.19 -1.75 22.01
C LYS A 133 6.27 -2.37 20.95
N LYS A 134 5.08 -1.78 20.73
CA LYS A 134 4.17 -2.21 19.65
C LYS A 134 4.87 -2.10 18.30
N TYR A 135 5.51 -0.96 18.00
CA TYR A 135 6.20 -0.75 16.72
C TYR A 135 7.44 -1.63 16.58
N GLU A 136 8.21 -1.86 17.66
CA GLU A 136 9.30 -2.83 17.65
C GLU A 136 8.82 -4.24 17.27
N LYS A 137 7.76 -4.72 17.91
CA LYS A 137 7.16 -6.05 17.62
C LYS A 137 6.63 -6.15 16.19
N VAL A 138 5.98 -5.10 15.69
CA VAL A 138 5.49 -5.07 14.30
C VAL A 138 6.65 -5.07 13.31
N SER A 139 7.68 -4.29 13.56
CA SER A 139 8.90 -4.23 12.73
C SER A 139 9.57 -5.60 12.66
N ASN A 140 9.75 -6.27 13.78
CA ASN A 140 10.32 -7.62 13.84
C ASN A 140 9.46 -8.64 13.07
N LYS A 141 8.13 -8.60 13.24
CA LYS A 141 7.20 -9.50 12.53
C LYS A 141 7.24 -9.29 11.01
N LYS A 142 7.37 -8.05 10.57
CA LYS A 142 7.43 -7.68 9.15
C LYS A 142 8.85 -7.71 8.58
N LYS A 143 9.86 -8.05 9.37
CA LYS A 143 11.29 -8.04 9.00
C LYS A 143 11.77 -6.66 8.56
N TRP A 144 11.25 -5.62 9.18
CA TRP A 144 11.72 -4.25 9.02
C TRP A 144 12.87 -3.99 9.99
N LEU A 145 13.82 -3.18 9.56
CA LEU A 145 14.94 -2.76 10.42
C LEU A 145 14.52 -1.51 11.20
N LEU A 146 14.47 -1.60 12.52
CA LEU A 146 14.20 -0.47 13.41
C LEU A 146 15.51 -0.05 14.08
N GLU A 147 15.90 1.20 13.87
CA GLU A 147 17.09 1.82 14.43
C GLU A 147 16.69 2.98 15.35
N LEU A 148 17.12 2.92 16.60
CA LEU A 148 16.86 3.98 17.57
C LEU A 148 17.75 5.19 17.26
N ILE A 149 17.15 6.36 17.07
CA ILE A 149 17.88 7.64 16.85
C ILE A 149 18.06 8.36 18.19
N SER A 150 16.99 8.52 18.95
CA SER A 150 17.00 9.24 20.22
C SER A 150 15.97 8.66 21.19
N ILE A 151 16.29 8.68 22.48
CA ILE A 151 15.36 8.24 23.52
C ILE A 151 15.52 9.12 24.76
N SER A 152 14.43 9.65 25.26
CA SER A 152 14.32 10.37 26.53
C SER A 152 13.43 9.57 27.48
N ARG A 153 14.00 9.07 28.56
CA ARG A 153 13.29 8.27 29.57
C ARG A 153 12.68 9.14 30.65
N SER A 154 11.57 8.68 31.21
CA SER A 154 11.02 9.23 32.43
C SER A 154 11.62 8.51 33.65
N GLU A 155 11.61 9.14 34.83
CA GLU A 155 12.19 8.61 36.07
C GLU A 155 11.56 7.28 36.51
N ALA A 156 10.32 6.99 36.10
CA ALA A 156 9.60 5.78 36.48
C ALA A 156 9.56 4.70 35.37
N GLY A 157 10.55 4.69 34.49
CA GLY A 157 10.70 3.62 33.48
C GLY A 157 9.87 3.80 32.21
N GLY A 158 9.08 4.88 32.08
CA GLY A 158 8.38 5.24 30.85
C GLY A 158 9.27 6.03 29.88
N LEU A 159 8.70 6.47 28.76
CA LEU A 159 9.35 7.30 27.75
C LEU A 159 8.69 8.69 27.71
N LYS A 160 9.50 9.74 27.80
CA LYS A 160 9.05 11.12 27.50
C LYS A 160 8.98 11.32 26.00
N GLU A 161 10.00 10.84 25.31
CA GLU A 161 10.13 10.91 23.86
C GLU A 161 10.99 9.76 23.35
N VAL A 162 10.67 9.26 22.17
CA VAL A 162 11.52 8.33 21.42
C VAL A 162 11.42 8.65 19.94
N ILE A 163 12.57 8.65 19.25
CA ILE A 163 12.68 8.82 17.81
C ILE A 163 13.41 7.60 17.26
N ALA A 164 12.83 6.95 16.25
CA ALA A 164 13.43 5.80 15.61
C ALA A 164 13.22 5.86 14.09
N SER A 165 14.21 5.39 13.34
CA SER A 165 14.10 5.15 11.90
C SER A 165 13.63 3.72 11.68
N ILE A 166 12.70 3.52 10.75
CA ILE A 166 12.21 2.20 10.32
C ILE A 166 12.47 2.07 8.84
N LYS A 167 13.29 1.08 8.46
CA LYS A 167 13.73 0.84 7.08
C LYS A 167 13.20 -0.48 6.54
N GLY A 168 12.82 -0.50 5.26
CA GLY A 168 12.30 -1.69 4.57
C GLY A 168 11.35 -1.33 3.43
N THR A 169 10.52 -2.26 3.01
CA THR A 169 9.61 -2.07 1.88
C THR A 169 8.26 -1.51 2.34
N ASN A 170 7.78 -0.43 1.68
CA ASN A 170 6.48 0.19 1.92
C ASN A 170 6.24 0.62 3.39
N ILE A 171 7.27 1.13 4.03
CA ILE A 171 7.22 1.52 5.44
C ILE A 171 6.32 2.73 5.63
N TYR A 172 6.64 3.84 4.97
CA TYR A 172 5.89 5.07 5.14
C TYR A 172 4.43 4.91 4.73
N SER A 173 4.14 4.24 3.62
CA SER A 173 2.78 3.96 3.17
C SER A 173 1.94 3.18 4.19
N THR A 174 2.60 2.33 4.99
CA THR A 174 1.92 1.55 6.04
C THR A 174 1.75 2.35 7.33
N LEU A 175 2.79 3.10 7.73
CA LEU A 175 2.83 3.76 9.03
C LEU A 175 2.25 5.18 9.05
N LYS A 176 2.13 5.87 7.90
CA LYS A 176 1.62 7.25 7.83
C LYS A 176 0.27 7.44 8.50
N TYR A 177 -0.58 6.42 8.52
CA TYR A 177 -1.90 6.45 9.16
C TYR A 177 -1.86 6.31 10.68
N GLU A 178 -0.71 5.98 11.25
CA GLU A 178 -0.49 5.95 12.70
C GLU A 178 -0.22 7.35 13.28
N SER A 179 0.05 8.35 12.41
CA SER A 179 0.27 9.73 12.83
C SER A 179 -0.98 10.30 13.51
N GLY A 180 -0.79 10.85 14.70
CA GLY A 180 -1.87 11.49 15.45
C GLY A 180 -1.77 11.28 16.95
N VAL A 181 -2.86 11.57 17.64
CA VAL A 181 -2.98 11.38 19.10
C VAL A 181 -3.56 10.00 19.38
N HIS A 182 -2.78 9.17 20.05
CA HIS A 182 -3.22 7.88 20.58
C HIS A 182 -3.71 8.05 22.01
N ARG A 183 -4.87 7.51 22.31
CA ARG A 183 -5.49 7.58 23.62
C ARG A 183 -5.73 6.19 24.17
N VAL A 184 -5.44 6.00 25.45
CA VAL A 184 -5.76 4.78 26.18
C VAL A 184 -6.65 5.11 27.39
N GLN A 185 -7.61 4.23 27.65
CA GLN A 185 -8.42 4.23 28.86
C GLN A 185 -8.20 2.88 29.54
N ARG A 186 -7.45 2.92 30.64
CA ARG A 186 -7.13 1.72 31.44
C ARG A 186 -6.96 2.09 32.90
N VAL A 187 -6.96 1.11 33.76
CA VAL A 187 -6.48 1.28 35.13
C VAL A 187 -4.96 1.37 35.05
N PRO A 188 -4.34 2.52 35.43
CA PRO A 188 -2.88 2.66 35.41
C PRO A 188 -2.21 1.71 36.40
N ASP A 189 -0.99 1.29 36.10
CA ASP A 189 -0.16 0.50 37.02
C ASP A 189 0.15 1.28 38.31
N THR A 190 0.00 2.61 38.29
CA THR A 190 0.21 3.53 39.41
C THR A 190 -1.07 3.76 40.23
N GLU A 191 -2.22 3.23 39.83
CA GLU A 191 -3.52 3.43 40.49
C GLU A 191 -3.80 2.29 41.46
N THR A 192 -3.99 2.64 42.74
CA THR A 192 -4.22 1.66 43.80
C THR A 192 -5.69 1.36 44.07
N GLN A 193 -6.60 2.23 43.59
CA GLN A 193 -8.04 2.12 43.84
C GLN A 193 -8.85 1.55 42.67
N GLY A 194 -8.15 1.09 41.60
CA GLY A 194 -8.78 0.48 40.44
C GLY A 194 -9.58 1.46 39.55
N ARG A 195 -9.33 2.77 39.65
CA ARG A 195 -10.01 3.77 38.83
C ARG A 195 -9.41 3.81 37.39
N ILE A 196 -10.29 3.90 36.41
CA ILE A 196 -9.91 4.07 35.00
C ILE A 196 -9.47 5.52 34.78
N HIS A 197 -8.26 5.68 34.21
CA HIS A 197 -7.72 6.98 33.80
C HIS A 197 -7.57 7.02 32.28
N THR A 198 -7.58 8.23 31.73
CA THR A 198 -7.29 8.49 30.31
C THR A 198 -5.89 9.05 30.18
N SER A 199 -5.06 8.43 29.37
CA SER A 199 -3.73 8.90 29.01
C SER A 199 -3.59 9.02 27.50
N ALA A 200 -2.74 9.94 27.05
CA ALA A 200 -2.50 10.19 25.64
C ALA A 200 -1.00 10.20 25.33
N ALA A 201 -0.68 9.82 24.12
CA ALA A 201 0.64 9.99 23.52
C ALA A 201 0.48 10.43 22.07
N THR A 202 1.40 11.24 21.58
CA THR A 202 1.41 11.68 20.18
C THR A 202 2.41 10.84 19.41
N VAL A 203 2.00 10.38 18.25
CA VAL A 203 2.83 9.68 17.26
C VAL A 203 2.94 10.54 16.03
N ALA A 204 4.15 10.88 15.61
CA ALA A 204 4.42 11.49 14.32
C ALA A 204 5.16 10.49 13.44
N VAL A 205 4.76 10.38 12.17
CA VAL A 205 5.41 9.55 11.18
C VAL A 205 5.79 10.45 10.01
N LEU A 206 7.08 10.55 9.76
CA LEU A 206 7.65 11.39 8.72
C LEU A 206 8.37 10.51 7.69
N PRO A 207 8.30 10.82 6.38
CA PRO A 207 9.14 10.14 5.41
C PRO A 207 10.60 10.52 5.65
N GLU A 208 11.52 9.57 5.51
CA GLU A 208 12.95 9.84 5.58
C GLU A 208 13.33 10.81 4.46
N ALA A 209 14.02 11.90 4.82
CA ALA A 209 14.51 12.87 3.84
C ALA A 209 15.65 12.24 3.04
N GLU A 210 15.71 12.53 1.74
CA GLU A 210 16.89 12.26 0.94
C GLU A 210 17.93 13.33 1.24
N GLU A 211 19.18 12.92 1.40
CA GLU A 211 20.29 13.89 1.45
C GLU A 211 20.29 14.62 0.09
N VAL A 212 20.08 15.93 0.15
CA VAL A 212 20.23 16.80 -1.01
C VAL A 212 21.69 17.22 -1.02
N ASP A 213 22.46 16.67 -1.96
CA ASP A 213 23.83 17.11 -2.27
C ASP A 213 23.85 18.56 -2.78
#